data_892a474728763aa5f96b36ae777c8649
#
_entry.id   892a474728763aa5f96b36ae777c8649
#
_cell.length_a   1.000
_cell.length_b   1.000
_cell.length_c   1.000
_cell.angle_alpha   90.00
_cell.angle_beta   90.00
_cell.angle_gamma   90.00
#
_symmetry.space_group_name_H-M   'P 1'
#
loop_
_entity.id
_entity.type
_entity.pdbx_description
1 polymer ?
#
loop_
_entity_poly.entity_id
_entity_poly.type
_entity_poly.pdbx_seq_one_letter_code
_entity_poly.pdbx_strand_id
1 'polypeptide(L)'
;MKKILVLFLSLLALVFVACEKDKDIRDILDKEKISSEFNIVEENEKYFEFKDKDDNRDVFRIFMYEKISSIDFKNPKKIDSLEEGYIEQGCDIIYKDKDTIMIGIFDPEVGYGYNIHNFDNSKTTLEIIVAIGSQDELSEKDLFEILKEAKSFIK
;
A
#
# COMPACT_ATOMS: atom_id res chain seq x y z
N MET A 1 41.17 -3.89 -35.45
CA MET A 1 41.06 -4.03 -33.99
C MET A 1 40.09 -3.04 -33.32
N LYS A 2 40.05 -1.77 -33.69
CA LYS A 2 39.11 -0.79 -33.05
C LYS A 2 37.62 -1.10 -33.23
N LYS A 3 37.18 -1.68 -34.35
CA LYS A 3 35.77 -2.01 -34.63
C LYS A 3 35.23 -3.19 -33.77
N ILE A 4 36.09 -4.14 -33.43
CA ILE A 4 35.71 -5.29 -32.58
C ILE A 4 35.55 -4.86 -31.13
N LEU A 5 36.37 -3.93 -30.68
CA LEU A 5 36.29 -3.39 -29.31
C LEU A 5 34.98 -2.61 -29.07
N VAL A 6 34.52 -1.85 -30.07
CA VAL A 6 33.23 -1.10 -29.98
C VAL A 6 32.04 -2.06 -29.95
N LEU A 7 32.09 -3.16 -30.73
CA LEU A 7 31.03 -4.18 -30.73
C LEU A 7 30.96 -4.91 -29.37
N PHE A 8 32.11 -5.20 -28.76
CA PHE A 8 32.16 -5.84 -27.44
C PHE A 8 31.64 -4.91 -26.30
N LEU A 9 31.98 -3.63 -26.39
CA LEU A 9 31.46 -2.64 -25.42
C LEU A 9 29.96 -2.42 -25.57
N SER A 10 29.41 -2.43 -26.80
CA SER A 10 27.96 -2.33 -27.01
C SER A 10 27.21 -3.59 -26.58
N LEU A 11 27.80 -4.78 -26.71
CA LEU A 11 27.22 -6.03 -26.20
C LEU A 11 27.23 -6.07 -24.66
N LEU A 12 28.32 -5.58 -24.03
CA LEU A 12 28.37 -5.46 -22.56
C LEU A 12 27.35 -4.47 -22.03
N ALA A 13 27.13 -3.34 -22.70
CA ALA A 13 26.12 -2.37 -22.32
C ALA A 13 24.69 -2.94 -22.42
N LEU A 14 24.43 -3.82 -23.42
CA LEU A 14 23.14 -4.50 -23.54
C LEU A 14 22.91 -5.57 -22.47
N VAL A 15 23.95 -6.18 -21.92
CA VAL A 15 23.85 -7.16 -20.82
C VAL A 15 23.58 -6.48 -19.49
N PHE A 16 24.00 -5.23 -19.30
CA PHE A 16 23.69 -4.46 -18.06
C PHE A 16 22.31 -3.80 -18.05
N VAL A 17 21.60 -3.75 -19.19
CA VAL A 17 20.21 -3.25 -19.27
C VAL A 17 19.18 -4.36 -18.98
N ALA A 18 19.61 -5.62 -18.94
CA ALA A 18 18.72 -6.75 -18.69
C ALA A 18 18.92 -7.26 -17.27
N CYS A 19 18.12 -6.75 -16.36
CA CYS A 19 17.58 -7.33 -15.13
C CYS A 19 17.50 -6.28 -14.01
N GLU A 20 16.71 -5.25 -14.18
CA GLU A 20 15.91 -4.85 -13.02
C GLU A 20 14.90 -6.01 -12.85
N LYS A 21 15.22 -6.91 -11.94
CA LYS A 21 14.29 -7.92 -11.47
C LYS A 21 13.04 -7.18 -11.02
N ASP A 22 11.91 -7.49 -11.62
CA ASP A 22 10.63 -6.94 -11.16
C ASP A 22 10.58 -7.13 -9.65
N LYS A 23 10.40 -6.02 -8.92
CA LYS A 23 10.38 -6.08 -7.47
C LYS A 23 9.11 -6.83 -7.06
N ASP A 24 9.29 -7.83 -6.23
CA ASP A 24 8.21 -8.63 -5.66
C ASP A 24 7.84 -8.03 -4.29
N ILE A 25 6.56 -7.78 -4.06
CA ILE A 25 6.09 -7.25 -2.77
C ILE A 25 6.48 -8.18 -1.62
N ARG A 26 6.56 -9.48 -1.86
CA ARG A 26 6.96 -10.49 -0.87
C ARG A 26 8.40 -10.33 -0.39
N ASP A 27 9.27 -9.69 -1.18
CA ASP A 27 10.67 -9.44 -0.82
C ASP A 27 10.80 -8.25 0.14
N ILE A 28 9.86 -7.33 0.09
CA ILE A 28 9.88 -6.09 0.91
C ILE A 28 9.04 -6.20 2.18
N LEU A 29 8.20 -7.22 2.30
CA LEU A 29 7.38 -7.45 3.49
C LEU A 29 8.04 -8.44 4.45
N ASP A 30 7.86 -8.21 5.74
CA ASP A 30 8.25 -9.14 6.80
C ASP A 30 7.16 -10.19 7.01
N LYS A 31 7.18 -11.22 6.15
CA LYS A 31 6.19 -12.31 6.18
C LYS A 31 6.19 -13.09 7.49
N GLU A 32 7.35 -13.26 8.13
CA GLU A 32 7.44 -13.98 9.39
C GLU A 32 6.70 -13.21 10.48
N LYS A 33 6.93 -11.90 10.57
CA LYS A 33 6.21 -11.03 11.50
C LYS A 33 4.71 -11.02 11.21
N ILE A 34 4.30 -10.82 9.95
CA ILE A 34 2.90 -10.84 9.56
C ILE A 34 2.24 -12.16 9.96
N SER A 35 2.82 -13.31 9.61
CA SER A 35 2.22 -14.62 9.89
C SER A 35 2.19 -14.99 11.38
N SER A 36 3.02 -14.35 12.20
CA SER A 36 2.96 -14.54 13.66
C SER A 36 1.71 -13.89 14.28
N GLU A 37 1.25 -12.77 13.73
CA GLU A 37 0.17 -11.95 14.29
C GLU A 37 -1.13 -12.06 13.48
N PHE A 38 -1.04 -12.27 12.17
CA PHE A 38 -2.16 -12.24 11.23
C PHE A 38 -2.29 -13.52 10.40
N ASN A 39 -3.47 -13.71 9.80
CA ASN A 39 -3.72 -14.71 8.77
C ASN A 39 -3.48 -14.11 7.40
N ILE A 40 -2.57 -14.69 6.61
CA ILE A 40 -2.39 -14.30 5.21
C ILE A 40 -3.57 -14.83 4.41
N VAL A 41 -4.27 -13.93 3.70
CA VAL A 41 -5.46 -14.23 2.92
C VAL A 41 -5.09 -14.47 1.45
N GLU A 42 -4.30 -13.57 0.88
CA GLU A 42 -3.85 -13.63 -0.51
C GLU A 42 -2.47 -12.99 -0.65
N GLU A 43 -1.64 -13.57 -1.51
CA GLU A 43 -0.34 -13.00 -1.87
C GLU A 43 0.01 -13.31 -3.33
N ASN A 44 0.55 -12.30 -4.00
CA ASN A 44 1.20 -12.44 -5.29
C ASN A 44 2.35 -11.43 -5.43
N GLU A 45 2.95 -11.27 -6.59
CA GLU A 45 4.12 -10.39 -6.80
C GLU A 45 3.83 -8.90 -6.52
N LYS A 46 2.56 -8.46 -6.59
CA LYS A 46 2.16 -7.04 -6.51
C LYS A 46 1.10 -6.76 -5.44
N TYR A 47 0.59 -7.78 -4.79
CA TYR A 47 -0.50 -7.68 -3.84
C TYR A 47 -0.28 -8.60 -2.65
N PHE A 48 -0.58 -8.09 -1.46
CA PHE A 48 -0.52 -8.84 -0.23
C PHE A 48 -1.70 -8.45 0.66
N GLU A 49 -2.51 -9.43 1.04
CA GLU A 49 -3.63 -9.24 1.97
C GLU A 49 -3.47 -10.13 3.19
N PHE A 50 -3.64 -9.55 4.35
CA PHE A 50 -3.68 -10.25 5.62
C PHE A 50 -4.73 -9.64 6.54
N LYS A 51 -5.20 -10.42 7.49
CA LYS A 51 -6.26 -10.05 8.42
C LYS A 51 -5.97 -10.56 9.82
N ASP A 52 -6.56 -9.91 10.82
CA ASP A 52 -6.48 -10.35 12.21
C ASP A 52 -6.88 -11.83 12.35
N LYS A 53 -6.21 -12.54 13.27
CA LYS A 53 -6.47 -13.96 13.58
C LYS A 53 -7.77 -14.15 14.33
N ASP A 54 -8.07 -13.22 15.23
CA ASP A 54 -9.13 -13.39 16.21
C ASP A 54 -10.46 -12.80 15.79
N ASP A 55 -10.48 -11.74 14.96
CA ASP A 55 -11.69 -10.97 14.74
C ASP A 55 -12.11 -10.84 13.26
N ASN A 56 -11.27 -11.04 12.29
CA ASN A 56 -11.54 -10.80 10.87
C ASN A 56 -12.02 -9.36 10.51
N ARG A 57 -12.01 -8.43 11.46
CA ARG A 57 -12.50 -7.06 11.27
C ARG A 57 -11.48 -6.16 10.61
N ASP A 58 -10.19 -6.39 10.91
CA ASP A 58 -9.12 -5.59 10.37
C ASP A 58 -8.48 -6.31 9.19
N VAL A 59 -8.58 -5.70 8.02
CA VAL A 59 -8.03 -6.22 6.77
C VAL A 59 -6.98 -5.26 6.25
N PHE A 60 -5.76 -5.74 6.12
CA PHE A 60 -4.63 -5.00 5.59
C PHE A 60 -4.36 -5.44 4.15
N ARG A 61 -4.32 -4.49 3.23
CA ARG A 61 -3.99 -4.70 1.82
C ARG A 61 -2.82 -3.83 1.43
N ILE A 62 -1.80 -4.43 0.89
CA ILE A 62 -0.63 -3.71 0.41
C ILE A 62 -0.46 -3.99 -1.07
N PHE A 63 -0.52 -2.93 -1.87
CA PHE A 63 -0.32 -2.98 -3.31
C PHE A 63 1.03 -2.37 -3.66
N MET A 64 1.77 -3.07 -4.51
CA MET A 64 2.97 -2.54 -5.12
C MET A 64 2.68 -2.16 -6.56
N TYR A 65 2.84 -0.89 -6.86
CA TYR A 65 2.71 -0.40 -8.23
C TYR A 65 4.10 -0.31 -8.87
N GLU A 66 4.24 -0.90 -10.04
CA GLU A 66 5.40 -0.61 -10.88
C GLU A 66 5.39 0.88 -11.20
N LYS A 67 6.60 1.45 -11.30
CA LYS A 67 6.80 2.82 -11.75
C LYS A 67 6.44 2.90 -13.24
N ILE A 68 5.15 2.76 -13.55
CA ILE A 68 4.65 3.08 -14.88
C ILE A 68 4.85 4.57 -15.02
N SER A 69 5.66 4.97 -15.97
CA SER A 69 6.09 6.36 -16.24
C SER A 69 4.94 7.36 -16.50
N SER A 70 3.70 6.91 -16.45
CA SER A 70 2.49 7.68 -16.67
C SER A 70 1.59 7.86 -15.44
N ILE A 71 1.84 7.14 -14.34
CA ILE A 71 1.07 7.30 -13.10
C ILE A 71 2.01 7.87 -12.04
N ASP A 72 2.05 9.20 -11.97
CA ASP A 72 2.76 9.91 -10.92
C ASP A 72 1.92 9.84 -9.64
N PHE A 73 2.25 8.90 -8.75
CA PHE A 73 1.60 8.78 -7.43
C PHE A 73 1.89 9.96 -6.50
N LYS A 74 2.84 10.82 -6.84
CA LYS A 74 2.96 12.14 -6.23
C LYS A 74 1.87 13.11 -6.69
N ASN A 75 0.96 12.63 -7.56
CA ASN A 75 -0.11 13.47 -8.05
C ASN A 75 -1.17 13.65 -6.94
N PRO A 76 -1.33 14.84 -6.37
CA PRO A 76 -2.35 15.12 -5.36
C PRO A 76 -3.76 14.79 -5.81
N LYS A 77 -3.99 14.69 -7.12
CA LYS A 77 -5.29 14.29 -7.69
C LYS A 77 -5.78 12.92 -7.23
N LYS A 78 -4.90 11.98 -6.85
CA LYS A 78 -5.39 10.66 -6.42
C LYS A 78 -6.06 10.73 -5.06
N ILE A 79 -5.48 11.43 -4.09
CA ILE A 79 -6.10 11.66 -2.77
C ILE A 79 -7.40 12.46 -2.93
N ASP A 80 -7.41 13.52 -3.75
CA ASP A 80 -8.61 14.32 -3.99
C ASP A 80 -9.72 13.49 -4.67
N SER A 81 -9.38 12.59 -5.59
CA SER A 81 -10.37 11.70 -6.23
C SER A 81 -10.91 10.65 -5.26
N LEU A 82 -10.10 10.17 -4.32
CA LEU A 82 -10.58 9.29 -3.25
C LEU A 82 -11.52 10.04 -2.32
N GLU A 83 -11.15 11.24 -1.91
CA GLU A 83 -12.00 12.11 -1.07
C GLU A 83 -13.37 12.33 -1.70
N GLU A 84 -13.42 12.78 -2.97
CA GLU A 84 -14.66 12.98 -3.70
C GLU A 84 -15.52 11.71 -3.71
N GLY A 85 -14.93 10.56 -4.04
CA GLY A 85 -15.65 9.29 -4.11
C GLY A 85 -16.20 8.82 -2.75
N TYR A 86 -15.49 9.09 -1.66
CA TYR A 86 -15.96 8.72 -0.32
C TYR A 86 -17.02 9.68 0.22
N ILE A 87 -16.91 10.97 -0.05
CA ILE A 87 -17.95 11.96 0.28
C ILE A 87 -19.26 11.62 -0.45
N GLU A 88 -19.20 11.24 -1.72
CA GLU A 88 -20.38 10.80 -2.49
C GLU A 88 -21.04 9.54 -1.89
N GLN A 89 -20.27 8.69 -1.18
CA GLN A 89 -20.77 7.52 -0.47
C GLN A 89 -21.28 7.82 0.94
N GLY A 90 -21.20 9.08 1.39
CA GLY A 90 -21.66 9.51 2.72
C GLY A 90 -20.65 9.23 3.83
N CYS A 91 -19.38 9.05 3.49
CA CYS A 91 -18.32 8.87 4.49
C CYS A 91 -17.79 10.22 4.98
N ASP A 92 -17.35 10.25 6.23
CA ASP A 92 -16.68 11.38 6.85
C ASP A 92 -15.17 11.32 6.59
N ILE A 93 -14.56 12.44 6.26
CA ILE A 93 -13.10 12.56 6.17
C ILE A 93 -12.56 12.90 7.55
N ILE A 94 -11.82 11.97 8.14
CA ILE A 94 -11.23 12.11 9.48
C ILE A 94 -9.89 12.82 9.38
N TYR A 95 -9.08 12.45 8.37
CA TYR A 95 -7.77 13.04 8.13
C TYR A 95 -7.42 13.03 6.65
N LYS A 96 -6.69 14.04 6.20
CA LYS A 96 -6.15 14.11 4.83
C LYS A 96 -4.86 14.89 4.78
N ASP A 97 -3.85 14.33 4.11
CA ASP A 97 -2.65 15.03 3.67
C ASP A 97 -2.28 14.63 2.23
N LYS A 98 -1.05 14.91 1.81
CA LYS A 98 -0.56 14.60 0.45
C LYS A 98 -0.43 13.09 0.15
N ASP A 99 -0.22 12.28 1.18
CA ASP A 99 0.10 10.86 1.07
C ASP A 99 -0.94 9.96 1.78
N THR A 100 -1.84 10.53 2.59
CA THR A 100 -2.76 9.77 3.43
C THR A 100 -4.16 10.35 3.38
N ILE A 101 -5.17 9.48 3.32
CA ILE A 101 -6.55 9.82 3.63
C ILE A 101 -7.13 8.78 4.58
N MET A 102 -7.81 9.24 5.63
CA MET A 102 -8.53 8.42 6.60
C MET A 102 -10.00 8.82 6.58
N ILE A 103 -10.84 7.83 6.45
CA ILE A 103 -12.29 8.02 6.31
C ILE A 103 -13.02 7.11 7.26
N GLY A 104 -14.19 7.54 7.67
CA GLY A 104 -15.08 6.80 8.54
C GLY A 104 -16.52 6.84 8.07
N ILE A 105 -17.26 5.81 8.44
CA ILE A 105 -18.72 5.73 8.29
C ILE A 105 -19.30 5.08 9.53
N PHE A 106 -20.45 5.54 9.95
CA PHE A 106 -21.21 4.92 11.03
C PHE A 106 -22.50 4.31 10.50
N ASP A 107 -22.71 3.04 10.84
CA ASP A 107 -23.94 2.32 10.58
C ASP A 107 -24.54 1.85 11.91
N PRO A 108 -25.79 2.21 12.24
CA PRO A 108 -26.40 1.86 13.52
C PRO A 108 -26.54 0.36 13.79
N GLU A 109 -26.53 -0.47 12.76
CA GLU A 109 -26.67 -1.93 12.86
C GLU A 109 -25.31 -2.64 12.96
N VAL A 110 -24.26 -2.06 12.36
CA VAL A 110 -22.94 -2.70 12.21
C VAL A 110 -21.88 -2.05 13.10
N GLY A 111 -22.01 -0.76 13.39
CA GLY A 111 -21.02 0.04 14.10
C GLY A 111 -20.20 0.94 13.18
N TYR A 112 -18.96 1.21 13.55
CA TYR A 112 -18.07 2.08 12.82
C TYR A 112 -17.23 1.31 11.80
N GLY A 113 -17.13 1.82 10.59
CA GLY A 113 -16.22 1.36 9.55
C GLY A 113 -15.21 2.43 9.20
N TYR A 114 -13.93 2.05 9.06
CA TYR A 114 -12.86 2.97 8.70
C TYR A 114 -12.07 2.42 7.52
N ASN A 115 -11.60 3.33 6.66
CA ASN A 115 -10.60 3.01 5.66
C ASN A 115 -9.45 4.01 5.74
N ILE A 116 -8.23 3.49 5.74
CA ILE A 116 -7.01 4.27 5.67
C ILE A 116 -6.34 3.94 4.33
N HIS A 117 -6.07 4.95 3.52
CA HIS A 117 -5.21 4.83 2.34
C HIS A 117 -3.95 5.63 2.57
N ASN A 118 -2.80 5.00 2.42
CA ASN A 118 -1.50 5.66 2.50
C ASN A 118 -0.62 5.25 1.33
N PHE A 119 0.00 6.23 0.68
CA PHE A 119 0.91 6.06 -0.45
C PHE A 119 2.34 6.28 -0.02
N ASP A 120 3.12 5.21 0.12
CA ASP A 120 4.54 5.29 0.42
C ASP A 120 5.38 5.24 -0.86
N ASN A 121 6.07 6.32 -1.14
CA ASN A 121 6.92 6.50 -2.32
C ASN A 121 8.42 6.47 -1.99
N SER A 122 8.81 6.03 -0.80
CA SER A 122 10.20 6.14 -0.31
C SER A 122 11.19 5.28 -1.12
N LYS A 123 10.80 4.06 -1.48
CA LYS A 123 11.65 3.10 -2.22
C LYS A 123 10.95 2.52 -3.45
N THR A 124 9.71 2.18 -3.31
CA THR A 124 8.82 1.61 -4.32
C THR A 124 7.47 2.24 -4.05
N THR A 125 6.66 2.45 -5.07
CA THR A 125 5.32 3.00 -4.84
C THR A 125 4.45 1.92 -4.22
N LEU A 126 4.15 2.08 -2.94
CA LEU A 126 3.25 1.22 -2.20
C LEU A 126 1.97 1.98 -1.86
N GLU A 127 0.84 1.34 -2.04
CA GLU A 127 -0.42 1.75 -1.45
C GLU A 127 -0.75 0.77 -0.32
N ILE A 128 -0.85 1.31 0.88
CA ILE A 128 -1.29 0.58 2.06
C ILE A 128 -2.76 0.94 2.27
N ILE A 129 -3.64 -0.05 2.24
CA ILE A 129 -5.04 0.11 2.56
C ILE A 129 -5.33 -0.70 3.82
N VAL A 130 -5.90 -0.05 4.82
CA VAL A 130 -6.39 -0.73 6.02
C VAL A 130 -7.88 -0.48 6.13
N ALA A 131 -8.67 -1.57 6.14
CA ALA A 131 -10.10 -1.52 6.40
C ALA A 131 -10.35 -2.06 7.81
N ILE A 132 -11.06 -1.30 8.63
CA ILE A 132 -11.27 -1.57 10.05
C ILE A 132 -12.76 -1.54 10.35
N GLY A 133 -13.25 -2.56 11.07
CA GLY A 133 -14.57 -2.55 11.68
C GLY A 133 -14.48 -2.42 13.20
N SER A 134 -15.22 -1.53 13.82
CA SER A 134 -15.22 -1.32 15.27
C SER A 134 -16.62 -1.10 15.83
N GLN A 135 -16.85 -1.58 17.06
CA GLN A 135 -18.08 -1.24 17.80
C GLN A 135 -17.97 0.14 18.46
N ASP A 136 -16.76 0.56 18.77
CA ASP A 136 -16.46 1.85 19.39
C ASP A 136 -15.91 2.82 18.35
N GLU A 137 -16.15 4.11 18.55
CA GLU A 137 -15.57 5.15 17.71
C GLU A 137 -14.06 5.24 17.95
N LEU A 138 -13.29 5.11 16.86
CA LEU A 138 -11.83 5.27 16.89
C LEU A 138 -11.45 6.72 16.66
N SER A 139 -10.51 7.22 17.46
CA SER A 139 -9.95 8.55 17.25
C SER A 139 -8.96 8.56 16.08
N GLU A 140 -8.69 9.75 15.54
CA GLU A 140 -7.62 9.95 14.54
C GLU A 140 -6.28 9.35 15.02
N LYS A 141 -5.97 9.49 16.31
CA LYS A 141 -4.74 8.93 16.89
C LYS A 141 -4.73 7.40 16.82
N ASP A 142 -5.85 6.74 17.10
CA ASP A 142 -5.93 5.27 17.02
C ASP A 142 -5.70 4.80 15.57
N LEU A 143 -6.30 5.49 14.60
CA LEU A 143 -6.10 5.20 13.18
C LEU A 143 -4.63 5.39 12.74
N PHE A 144 -3.93 6.38 13.28
CA PHE A 144 -2.49 6.55 13.02
C PHE A 144 -1.63 5.45 13.63
N GLU A 145 -1.96 4.93 14.81
CA GLU A 145 -1.26 3.80 15.40
C GLU A 145 -1.45 2.53 14.55
N ILE A 146 -2.64 2.27 14.04
CA ILE A 146 -2.92 1.15 13.13
C ILE A 146 -2.14 1.32 11.81
N LEU A 147 -2.11 2.51 11.23
CA LEU A 147 -1.30 2.76 10.02
C LEU A 147 0.20 2.54 10.29
N LYS A 148 0.69 2.94 11.45
CA LYS A 148 2.07 2.74 11.86
C LYS A 148 2.40 1.25 12.02
N GLU A 149 1.48 0.48 12.56
CA GLU A 149 1.58 -0.98 12.62
C GLU A 149 1.68 -1.57 11.21
N ALA A 150 0.76 -1.23 10.31
CA ALA A 150 0.80 -1.67 8.92
C ALA A 150 2.14 -1.37 8.23
N LYS A 151 2.69 -0.17 8.46
CA LYS A 151 4.01 0.23 7.95
C LYS A 151 5.17 -0.55 8.57
N SER A 152 5.02 -1.06 9.78
CA SER A 152 6.06 -1.83 10.48
C SER A 152 6.33 -3.19 9.86
N PHE A 153 5.47 -3.66 8.96
CA PHE A 153 5.66 -4.89 8.18
C PHE A 153 6.48 -4.69 6.90
N ILE A 154 6.83 -3.45 6.56
CA ILE A 154 7.69 -3.11 5.42
C ILE A 154 9.14 -3.02 5.90
N LYS A 155 10.05 -3.79 5.24
CA LYS A 155 11.49 -3.87 5.58
C LYS A 155 12.26 -2.63 5.15
#